data_a383290c1e9a1387f4c6b38fe79395b8
#
_entry.id   a383290c1e9a1387f4c6b38fe79395b8
#
_cell.length_a   1.000
_cell.length_b   1.000
_cell.length_c   1.000
_cell.angle_alpha   90.00
_cell.angle_beta   90.00
_cell.angle_gamma   90.00
#
_symmetry.space_group_name_H-M   'P 1'
#
loop_
_entity.id
_entity.type
_entity.pdbx_description
1 polymer ?
#
loop_
_entity_poly.entity_id
_entity_poly.type
_entity_poly.pdbx_seq_one_letter_code
_entity_poly.pdbx_strand_id
1 'polypeptide(L)' 'METDWHKLATTAIKVELTKANVGYEELIKRLAEIGVHETYTGVAAKINRGTFSFIFFMQCMKAINKNTIIFEH' A
#
# COMPACT_ATOMS: atom_id res chain seq x y z
N MET A 1 -3.29 26.43 5.94
CA MET A 1 -4.05 25.18 5.83
C MET A 1 -3.16 24.01 6.17
N GLU A 2 -3.62 23.17 7.08
CA GLU A 2 -2.83 22.02 7.49
C GLU A 2 -2.99 20.86 6.50
N THR A 3 -1.90 20.16 6.29
CA THR A 3 -1.91 18.97 5.45
C THR A 3 -2.39 17.76 6.25
N ASP A 4 -3.33 17.02 5.69
CA ASP A 4 -3.76 15.75 6.28
C ASP A 4 -2.81 14.66 5.79
N TRP A 5 -1.80 14.36 6.58
CA TRP A 5 -0.78 13.37 6.24
C TRP A 5 -1.33 11.96 6.14
N HIS A 6 -2.34 11.62 6.97
CA HIS A 6 -2.97 10.30 6.90
C HIS A 6 -3.68 10.12 5.56
N LYS A 7 -4.42 11.15 5.14
CA LYS A 7 -5.13 11.11 3.87
C LYS A 7 -4.16 11.03 2.69
N LEU A 8 -3.04 11.76 2.77
CA LEU A 8 -2.01 11.68 1.74
C LEU A 8 -1.39 10.30 1.65
N ALA A 9 -1.10 9.68 2.79
CA ALA A 9 -0.54 8.32 2.83
C ALA A 9 -1.50 7.32 2.19
N THR A 10 -2.79 7.39 2.56
CA THR A 10 -3.83 6.54 1.97
C THR A 10 -3.90 6.72 0.47
N THR A 11 -3.91 7.99 0.01
CA THR A 11 -3.99 8.29 -1.41
C THR A 11 -2.76 7.77 -2.15
N ALA A 12 -1.57 7.93 -1.58
CA ALA A 12 -0.33 7.49 -2.21
C ALA A 12 -0.35 6.00 -2.52
N ILE A 13 -0.76 5.18 -1.56
CA ILE A 13 -0.79 3.74 -1.76
C ILE A 13 -1.93 3.33 -2.71
N LYS A 14 -3.10 3.95 -2.58
CA LYS A 14 -4.24 3.64 -3.45
C LYS A 14 -3.98 4.00 -4.90
N VAL A 15 -3.27 5.08 -5.16
CA VAL A 15 -2.89 5.47 -6.52
C VAL A 15 -2.03 4.40 -7.16
N GLU A 16 -1.04 3.88 -6.43
CA GLU A 16 -0.17 2.85 -6.97
C GLU A 16 -0.93 1.53 -7.23
N LEU A 17 -1.82 1.16 -6.32
CA LEU A 17 -2.66 -0.02 -6.51
C LEU A 17 -3.56 0.13 -7.74
N THR A 18 -4.14 1.31 -7.91
CA THR A 18 -5.01 1.61 -9.05
C THR A 18 -4.22 1.53 -10.37
N LYS A 19 -3.03 2.11 -10.40
CA LYS A 19 -2.15 2.05 -11.58
C LYS A 19 -1.80 0.61 -11.94
N ALA A 20 -1.59 -0.23 -10.94
CA ALA A 20 -1.28 -1.63 -11.14
C ALA A 20 -2.52 -2.48 -11.43
N ASN A 21 -3.70 -1.91 -11.32
CA ASN A 21 -4.98 -2.59 -11.44
C ASN A 21 -5.12 -3.73 -10.42
N VAL A 22 -4.72 -3.46 -9.19
CA VAL A 22 -4.73 -4.43 -8.10
C VAL A 22 -5.68 -3.95 -7.00
N GLY A 23 -6.71 -4.74 -6.74
CA GLY A 23 -7.59 -4.51 -5.59
C GLY A 23 -7.03 -5.17 -4.35
N TYR A 24 -7.74 -5.03 -3.23
CA TYR A 24 -7.25 -5.58 -1.95
C TYR A 24 -7.15 -7.11 -1.97
N GLU A 25 -8.07 -7.78 -2.61
CA GLU A 25 -8.03 -9.26 -2.68
C GLU A 25 -6.78 -9.75 -3.42
N GLU A 26 -6.48 -9.13 -4.55
CA GLU A 26 -5.29 -9.48 -5.31
C GLU A 26 -4.02 -9.07 -4.55
N LEU A 27 -4.05 -7.93 -3.85
CA LEU A 27 -2.92 -7.49 -3.04
C LEU A 27 -2.59 -8.50 -1.95
N ILE A 28 -3.60 -9.00 -1.25
CA ILE A 28 -3.42 -9.99 -0.19
C ILE A 28 -2.77 -11.26 -0.75
N LYS A 29 -3.23 -11.70 -1.90
CA LYS A 29 -2.70 -12.85 -2.58
C LYS A 29 -1.21 -12.66 -2.93
N ARG A 30 -0.87 -11.52 -3.49
CA ARG A 30 0.50 -11.19 -3.87
C ARG A 30 1.41 -11.02 -2.66
N LEU A 31 0.89 -10.43 -1.57
CA LEU A 31 1.63 -10.31 -0.32
C LEU A 31 1.98 -11.70 0.23
N ALA A 32 1.02 -12.62 0.20
CA ALA A 32 1.25 -14.00 0.65
C ALA A 32 2.37 -14.67 -0.15
N GLU A 33 2.46 -14.39 -1.45
CA GLU A 33 3.51 -14.93 -2.30
C GLU A 33 4.92 -14.48 -1.89
N ILE A 34 5.03 -13.33 -1.27
CA ILE A 34 6.32 -12.85 -0.74
C ILE A 34 6.45 -13.05 0.77
N GLY A 35 5.60 -13.91 1.34
CA GLY A 35 5.70 -14.30 2.74
C GLY A 35 5.02 -13.35 3.73
N VAL A 36 4.21 -12.43 3.25
CA VAL A 36 3.51 -11.45 4.10
C VAL A 36 2.05 -11.85 4.17
N HIS A 37 1.63 -12.36 5.32
CA HIS A 37 0.28 -12.87 5.50
C HIS A 37 -0.62 -11.82 6.15
N GLU A 38 -1.58 -11.35 5.38
CA GLU A 38 -2.53 -10.31 5.81
C GLU A 38 -3.95 -10.77 5.54
N THR A 39 -4.91 -10.18 6.27
CA THR A 39 -6.32 -10.36 6.00
C THR A 39 -6.85 -9.18 5.23
N TYR A 40 -7.97 -9.36 4.54
CA TYR A 40 -8.64 -8.28 3.82
C TYR A 40 -8.94 -7.11 4.77
N THR A 41 -9.57 -7.43 5.91
CA THR A 41 -9.92 -6.42 6.92
C THR A 41 -8.69 -5.70 7.44
N GLY A 42 -7.61 -6.44 7.69
CA GLY A 42 -6.35 -5.87 8.17
C GLY A 42 -5.73 -4.91 7.17
N VAL A 43 -5.65 -5.30 5.90
CA VAL A 43 -5.10 -4.47 4.84
C VAL A 43 -5.95 -3.22 4.65
N ALA A 44 -7.27 -3.39 4.55
CA ALA A 44 -8.19 -2.28 4.37
C ALA A 44 -8.07 -1.28 5.52
N ALA A 45 -7.99 -1.76 6.75
CA ALA A 45 -7.86 -0.91 7.93
C ALA A 45 -6.54 -0.13 7.90
N LYS A 46 -5.42 -0.79 7.60
CA LYS A 46 -4.11 -0.14 7.53
C LYS A 46 -4.09 0.96 6.48
N ILE A 47 -4.57 0.64 5.29
CA ILE A 47 -4.55 1.59 4.17
C ILE A 47 -5.49 2.76 4.43
N ASN A 48 -6.71 2.49 4.90
CA ASN A 48 -7.70 3.55 5.10
C ASN A 48 -7.38 4.46 6.29
N ARG A 49 -6.65 3.97 7.28
CA ARG A 49 -6.18 4.82 8.38
C ARG A 49 -5.06 5.75 7.97
N GLY A 50 -4.25 5.33 7.01
CA GLY A 50 -3.08 6.10 6.60
C GLY A 50 -1.99 6.15 7.67
N THR A 51 -1.96 5.18 8.58
CA THR A 51 -0.95 5.12 9.65
C THR A 51 -0.04 3.90 9.51
N PHE A 52 -0.08 3.23 8.35
CA PHE A 52 0.73 2.06 8.11
C PHE A 52 2.22 2.41 8.12
N SER A 53 3.04 1.42 8.43
CA SER A 53 4.49 1.60 8.47
C SER A 53 5.05 1.72 7.05
N PHE A 54 6.23 2.32 6.95
CA PHE A 54 6.95 2.36 5.68
C PHE A 54 7.29 0.94 5.20
N ILE A 55 7.56 0.03 6.15
CA ILE A 55 7.82 -1.37 5.81
C ILE A 55 6.61 -1.99 5.11
N PHE A 56 5.40 -1.75 5.64
CA PHE A 56 4.19 -2.25 4.99
C PHE A 56 4.03 -1.67 3.60
N PHE A 57 4.30 -0.37 3.45
CA PHE A 57 4.25 0.29 2.15
C PHE A 57 5.22 -0.38 1.16
N MET A 58 6.45 -0.65 1.59
CA MET A 58 7.45 -1.32 0.76
C MET A 58 7.00 -2.72 0.36
N GLN A 59 6.41 -3.47 1.30
CA GLN A 59 5.88 -4.79 1.01
C GLN A 59 4.79 -4.74 -0.07
N CYS A 60 3.91 -3.76 0.02
CA CYS A 60 2.86 -3.57 -0.98
C CYS A 60 3.45 -3.22 -2.35
N MET A 61 4.44 -2.33 -2.38
CA MET A 61 5.09 -1.94 -3.63
C MET A 61 5.79 -3.15 -4.27
N LYS A 62 6.46 -3.95 -3.46
CA LYS A 62 7.09 -5.18 -3.94
C LYS A 62 6.05 -6.13 -4.53
N ALA A 63 4.92 -6.28 -3.84
CA ALA A 63 3.84 -7.18 -4.26
C ALA A 63 3.24 -6.79 -5.61
N ILE A 64 3.23 -5.51 -5.95
CA ILE A 64 2.73 -5.03 -7.24
C ILE A 64 3.85 -4.81 -8.26
N ASN A 65 5.03 -5.31 -7.97
CA ASN A 65 6.21 -5.24 -8.85
C ASN A 65 6.74 -3.82 -9.10
N LYS A 66 6.48 -2.92 -8.16
CA LYS A 66 7.08 -1.60 -8.22
C LYS A 66 8.39 -1.63 -7.44
N ASN A 67 9.48 -1.88 -8.15
CA ASN A 67 10.78 -2.16 -7.53
C ASN A 67 11.58 -0.91 -7.18
N THR A 68 11.14 0.25 -7.65
CA THR A 68 11.87 1.50 -7.42
C THR A 68 10.95 2.50 -6.73
N ILE A 69 11.41 3.03 -5.61
CA ILE A 69 10.74 4.13 -4.94
C ILE A 69 11.53 5.38 -5.30
N ILE A 70 10.87 6.32 -5.97
CA ILE A 70 11.51 7.55 -6.43
C ILE A 70 10.99 8.70 -5.59
N PHE A 71 11.91 9.41 -4.96
CA PHE A 71 11.58 10.64 -4.26
C PHE A 71 11.99 11.80 -5.16
N GLU A 72 11.00 12.55 -5.60
CA GLU A 72 11.26 13.74 -6.42
C GLU A 72 11.35 14.96 -5.50
N HIS A 73 12.31 15.79 -5.77
CA HIS A 73 12.61 16.99 -4.97
C HIS A 73 12.21 18.25 -5.70
#